data_1ff499a1a15cd8a31819decb44a55e9f
#
_entry.id   1ff499a1a15cd8a31819decb44a55e9f
#
_cell.length_a   1.000
_cell.length_b   1.000
_cell.length_c   1.000
_cell.angle_alpha   90.00
_cell.angle_beta   90.00
_cell.angle_gamma   90.00
#
_symmetry.space_group_name_H-M   'P 1'
#
loop_
_entity.id
_entity.type
_entity.pdbx_description
1 polymer ?
#
loop_
_entity_poly.entity_id
_entity_poly.type
_entity_poly.pdbx_seq_one_letter_code
_entity_poly.pdbx_strand_id
1 'polypeptide(L)'
;MEAYTDFANVYDTFMDETPYEEWCEFLVQILEGYKVPKGLVLDLGCGTGTLTEMLSKEGYDMIGVDNSEQMLAIAMEKRETSGENILYLLQDMREFELYGTVGAVISVCDSLNYLLEEEDLVQTFRLVNNYLDPKGIFVFDFNTVYKYQEVIGDATIAENREDCSFIWENYYHEEEEINEYDLTVFVKEEDNRFCKFEENHYQRGYRLEQMVQALEKAGMEFIQAIDADTHGEVTKTSERIYCIAKECGK
;
A
#
# COMPACT_ATOMS: atom_id res chain seq x y z
N MET A 1 -9.14 -8.35 14.05
CA MET A 1 -7.77 -8.83 14.38
C MET A 1 -6.82 -7.87 13.69
N GLU A 2 -5.72 -7.50 14.31
CA GLU A 2 -4.74 -6.64 13.66
C GLU A 2 -4.00 -7.45 12.59
N ALA A 3 -3.91 -6.94 11.38
CA ALA A 3 -3.13 -7.51 10.29
C ALA A 3 -1.64 -7.16 10.47
N TYR A 4 -0.74 -7.97 9.89
CA TYR A 4 0.69 -7.74 9.91
C TYR A 4 1.30 -7.65 11.33
N THR A 5 1.04 -8.65 12.15
CA THR A 5 1.65 -8.81 13.47
C THR A 5 2.91 -9.68 13.38
N ASP A 6 2.75 -10.99 13.42
CA ASP A 6 3.88 -11.93 13.38
C ASP A 6 4.44 -12.10 11.96
N PHE A 7 3.61 -11.89 10.92
CA PHE A 7 4.04 -11.92 9.52
C PHE A 7 5.03 -10.81 9.18
N ALA A 8 4.96 -9.67 9.86
CA ALA A 8 5.87 -8.55 9.61
C ALA A 8 7.36 -8.96 9.63
N ASN A 9 7.75 -9.86 10.54
CA ASN A 9 9.14 -10.30 10.69
C ASN A 9 9.70 -11.07 9.48
N VAL A 10 8.85 -11.65 8.65
CA VAL A 10 9.24 -12.40 7.45
C VAL A 10 8.72 -11.74 6.17
N TYR A 11 7.98 -10.65 6.28
CA TYR A 11 7.39 -9.94 5.16
C TYR A 11 8.41 -9.61 4.08
N ASP A 12 9.49 -8.95 4.43
CA ASP A 12 10.54 -8.57 3.48
C ASP A 12 11.21 -9.79 2.81
N THR A 13 11.27 -10.92 3.52
CA THR A 13 11.83 -12.16 2.96
C THR A 13 10.95 -12.69 1.83
N PHE A 14 9.63 -12.66 2.00
CA PHE A 14 8.69 -13.11 0.96
C PHE A 14 8.47 -12.05 -0.13
N MET A 15 8.82 -10.80 0.14
CA MET A 15 8.73 -9.71 -0.82
C MET A 15 10.05 -9.44 -1.57
N ASP A 16 11.06 -10.31 -1.45
CA ASP A 16 12.39 -10.11 -2.06
C ASP A 16 12.39 -10.16 -3.59
N GLU A 17 11.40 -10.85 -4.20
CA GLU A 17 11.17 -10.86 -5.66
C GLU A 17 10.27 -9.70 -6.13
N THR A 18 9.75 -8.88 -5.21
CA THR A 18 8.90 -7.74 -5.55
C THR A 18 9.73 -6.66 -6.24
N PRO A 19 9.27 -6.11 -7.38
CA PRO A 19 10.05 -5.17 -8.18
C PRO A 19 10.04 -3.75 -7.58
N TYR A 20 10.47 -3.60 -6.32
CA TYR A 20 10.49 -2.32 -5.61
C TYR A 20 11.30 -1.24 -6.34
N GLU A 21 12.41 -1.64 -7.00
CA GLU A 21 13.23 -0.71 -7.77
C GLU A 21 12.45 -0.12 -8.95
N GLU A 22 11.73 -0.96 -9.70
CA GLU A 22 10.88 -0.54 -10.82
C GLU A 22 9.72 0.35 -10.34
N TRP A 23 9.10 0.01 -9.20
CA TRP A 23 8.04 0.82 -8.61
C TRP A 23 8.56 2.19 -8.14
N CYS A 24 9.73 2.23 -7.51
CA CYS A 24 10.36 3.47 -7.10
C CYS A 24 10.66 4.37 -8.31
N GLU A 25 11.29 3.81 -9.35
CA GLU A 25 11.58 4.54 -10.60
C GLU A 25 10.30 5.09 -11.24
N PHE A 26 9.23 4.28 -11.28
CA PHE A 26 7.94 4.69 -11.83
C PHE A 26 7.31 5.84 -11.02
N LEU A 27 7.31 5.74 -9.69
CA LEU A 27 6.81 6.80 -8.82
C LEU A 27 7.63 8.09 -8.97
N VAL A 28 8.95 8.00 -9.02
CA VAL A 28 9.82 9.17 -9.25
C VAL A 28 9.49 9.83 -10.58
N GLN A 29 9.30 9.07 -11.67
CA GLN A 29 8.90 9.63 -12.95
C GLN A 29 7.55 10.36 -12.89
N ILE A 30 6.57 9.83 -12.15
CA ILE A 30 5.29 10.49 -11.92
C ILE A 30 5.51 11.80 -11.15
N LEU A 31 6.18 11.74 -10.00
CA LEU A 31 6.42 12.90 -9.14
C LEU A 31 7.13 14.03 -9.91
N GLU A 32 8.16 13.69 -10.69
CA GLU A 32 8.89 14.65 -11.52
C GLU A 32 8.03 15.17 -12.69
N GLY A 33 7.25 14.31 -13.34
CA GLY A 33 6.32 14.68 -14.40
C GLY A 33 5.29 15.72 -13.96
N TYR A 34 4.80 15.59 -12.73
CA TYR A 34 3.88 16.55 -12.11
C TYR A 34 4.61 17.70 -11.38
N LYS A 35 5.96 17.75 -11.45
CA LYS A 35 6.79 18.78 -10.86
C LYS A 35 6.66 18.89 -9.34
N VAL A 36 6.47 17.77 -8.68
CA VAL A 36 6.52 17.71 -7.21
C VAL A 36 7.94 18.05 -6.77
N PRO A 37 8.13 19.06 -5.91
CA PRO A 37 9.48 19.41 -5.45
C PRO A 37 10.06 18.29 -4.59
N LYS A 38 11.40 18.23 -4.51
CA LYS A 38 12.10 17.36 -3.55
C LYS A 38 11.90 17.91 -2.14
N GLY A 39 10.72 17.67 -1.57
CA GLY A 39 10.26 18.09 -0.25
C GLY A 39 9.41 17.00 0.36
N LEU A 40 8.51 17.36 1.27
CA LEU A 40 7.69 16.40 2.03
C LEU A 40 6.79 15.58 1.10
N VAL A 41 6.90 14.26 1.22
CA VAL A 41 6.02 13.25 0.60
C VAL A 41 5.54 12.28 1.68
N LEU A 42 4.25 12.01 1.70
CA LEU A 42 3.64 11.01 2.58
C LEU A 42 3.53 9.67 1.87
N ASP A 43 4.00 8.61 2.51
CA ASP A 43 3.74 7.21 2.16
C ASP A 43 2.69 6.66 3.12
N LEU A 44 1.47 6.43 2.62
CA LEU A 44 0.29 6.07 3.40
C LEU A 44 0.02 4.57 3.28
N GLY A 45 0.23 3.83 4.36
CA GLY A 45 0.32 2.38 4.37
C GLY A 45 1.75 1.93 4.02
N CYS A 46 2.76 2.52 4.67
CA CYS A 46 4.17 2.35 4.29
C CYS A 46 4.77 0.97 4.65
N GLY A 47 4.08 0.18 5.47
CA GLY A 47 4.54 -1.14 5.91
C GLY A 47 5.93 -1.11 6.53
N THR A 48 6.82 -1.99 6.09
CA THR A 48 8.22 -2.07 6.53
C THR A 48 9.12 -0.95 5.98
N GLY A 49 8.56 0.04 5.28
CA GLY A 49 9.25 1.25 4.83
C GLY A 49 10.24 1.05 3.67
N THR A 50 10.22 -0.08 2.99
CA THR A 50 11.17 -0.36 1.87
C THR A 50 11.07 0.71 0.79
N LEU A 51 9.87 0.99 0.28
CA LEU A 51 9.66 2.00 -0.75
C LEU A 51 9.87 3.43 -0.21
N THR A 52 9.44 3.69 1.03
CA THR A 52 9.68 4.96 1.73
C THR A 52 11.16 5.30 1.78
N GLU A 53 12.02 4.32 2.12
CA GLU A 53 13.46 4.50 2.19
C GLU A 53 14.08 4.74 0.81
N MET A 54 13.61 4.02 -0.22
CA MET A 54 14.07 4.21 -1.59
C MET A 54 13.77 5.62 -2.10
N LEU A 55 12.57 6.14 -1.84
CA LEU A 55 12.19 7.51 -2.20
C LEU A 55 12.97 8.57 -1.40
N SER A 56 13.31 8.27 -0.13
CA SER A 56 14.22 9.14 0.66
C SER A 56 15.59 9.24 0.01
N LYS A 57 16.17 8.13 -0.46
CA LYS A 57 17.44 8.09 -1.20
C LYS A 57 17.38 8.86 -2.54
N GLU A 58 16.20 8.97 -3.15
CA GLU A 58 15.94 9.80 -4.32
C GLU A 58 15.82 11.30 -3.98
N GLY A 59 15.91 11.65 -2.69
CA GLY A 59 15.97 13.03 -2.19
C GLY A 59 14.63 13.65 -1.83
N TYR A 60 13.60 12.84 -1.59
CA TYR A 60 12.33 13.30 -1.00
C TYR A 60 12.42 13.26 0.54
N ASP A 61 11.79 14.22 1.21
CA ASP A 61 11.62 14.20 2.66
C ASP A 61 10.41 13.31 2.99
N MET A 62 10.65 12.10 3.47
CA MET A 62 9.61 11.10 3.59
C MET A 62 8.94 11.10 4.98
N ILE A 63 7.62 10.98 4.97
CA ILE A 63 6.80 10.62 6.12
C ILE A 63 6.14 9.28 5.79
N GLY A 64 6.33 8.26 6.62
CA GLY A 64 5.63 6.98 6.52
C GLY A 64 4.53 6.88 7.57
N VAL A 65 3.33 6.51 7.16
CA VAL A 65 2.19 6.21 8.05
C VAL A 65 1.78 4.77 7.85
N ASP A 66 1.65 4.04 8.94
CA ASP A 66 1.09 2.69 8.96
C ASP A 66 0.35 2.45 10.28
N ASN A 67 -0.61 1.54 10.30
CA ASN A 67 -1.36 1.17 11.49
C ASN A 67 -0.79 -0.06 12.21
N SER A 68 0.21 -0.73 11.66
CA SER A 68 0.92 -1.85 12.29
C SER A 68 2.17 -1.38 13.03
N GLU A 69 2.18 -1.55 14.36
CA GLU A 69 3.35 -1.27 15.19
C GLU A 69 4.54 -2.15 14.78
N GLN A 70 4.29 -3.39 14.41
CA GLN A 70 5.32 -4.36 14.04
C GLN A 70 5.98 -3.99 12.69
N MET A 71 5.19 -3.58 11.70
CA MET A 71 5.71 -3.07 10.43
C MET A 71 6.59 -1.84 10.65
N LEU A 72 6.11 -0.89 11.46
CA LEU A 72 6.88 0.33 11.75
C LEU A 72 8.14 0.06 12.58
N ALA A 73 8.16 -0.95 13.45
CA ALA A 73 9.38 -1.34 14.15
C ALA A 73 10.48 -1.75 13.16
N ILE A 74 10.16 -2.54 12.13
CA ILE A 74 11.09 -2.93 11.08
C ILE A 74 11.52 -1.71 10.24
N ALA A 75 10.57 -0.84 9.88
CA ALA A 75 10.87 0.39 9.16
C ALA A 75 11.84 1.30 9.93
N MET A 76 11.68 1.40 11.25
CA MET A 76 12.59 2.17 12.11
C MET A 76 13.99 1.55 12.19
N GLU A 77 14.11 0.20 12.26
CA GLU A 77 15.41 -0.49 12.22
C GLU A 77 16.13 -0.29 10.88
N LYS A 78 15.41 -0.33 9.77
CA LYS A 78 15.96 -0.02 8.45
C LYS A 78 16.48 1.42 8.40
N ARG A 79 15.67 2.39 8.85
CA ARG A 79 16.07 3.81 8.94
C ARG A 79 17.32 4.01 9.78
N GLU A 80 17.46 3.36 10.94
CA GLU A 80 18.65 3.44 11.78
C GLU A 80 19.89 2.89 11.05
N THR A 81 19.72 1.85 10.25
CA THR A 81 20.81 1.22 9.50
C THR A 81 21.23 2.07 8.31
N SER A 82 20.28 2.63 7.56
CA SER A 82 20.54 3.46 6.38
C SER A 82 20.98 4.89 6.72
N GLY A 83 20.56 5.39 7.88
CA GLY A 83 20.78 6.77 8.30
C GLY A 83 19.90 7.81 7.61
N GLU A 84 18.87 7.35 6.88
CA GLU A 84 17.89 8.23 6.24
C GLU A 84 17.05 8.99 7.28
N ASN A 85 16.66 10.22 6.94
CA ASN A 85 15.83 11.06 7.82
C ASN A 85 14.35 10.91 7.49
N ILE A 86 13.75 9.80 7.92
CA ILE A 86 12.35 9.47 7.66
C ILE A 86 11.56 9.59 8.97
N LEU A 87 10.37 10.22 8.91
CA LEU A 87 9.44 10.24 10.04
C LEU A 87 8.41 9.14 9.88
N TYR A 88 8.39 8.17 10.79
CA TYR A 88 7.35 7.14 10.86
C TYR A 88 6.33 7.46 11.93
N LEU A 89 5.04 7.30 11.60
CA LEU A 89 3.89 7.60 12.47
C LEU A 89 2.95 6.39 12.51
N LEU A 90 2.66 5.92 13.72
CA LEU A 90 1.67 4.87 13.95
C LEU A 90 0.27 5.51 13.93
N GLN A 91 -0.40 5.44 12.79
CA GLN A 91 -1.73 6.04 12.59
C GLN A 91 -2.54 5.23 11.58
N ASP A 92 -3.86 5.26 11.73
CA ASP A 92 -4.80 4.70 10.76
C ASP A 92 -5.02 5.70 9.61
N MET A 93 -5.00 5.21 8.37
CA MET A 93 -5.20 6.06 7.18
C MET A 93 -6.58 6.74 7.14
N ARG A 94 -7.56 6.27 7.93
CA ARG A 94 -8.90 6.85 8.04
C ARG A 94 -8.96 8.06 8.96
N GLU A 95 -7.93 8.30 9.76
CA GLU A 95 -7.90 9.35 10.78
C GLU A 95 -6.52 9.98 11.01
N PHE A 96 -5.59 9.81 10.06
CA PHE A 96 -4.25 10.35 10.20
C PHE A 96 -4.21 11.88 10.27
N GLU A 97 -3.25 12.40 11.01
CA GLU A 97 -3.00 13.82 11.19
C GLU A 97 -1.54 14.17 10.90
N LEU A 98 -1.34 15.27 10.16
CA LEU A 98 -0.02 15.84 9.91
C LEU A 98 0.04 17.29 10.44
N TYR A 99 1.23 17.74 10.81
CA TYR A 99 1.45 19.13 11.25
C TYR A 99 1.40 20.17 10.12
N GLY A 100 1.45 19.73 8.88
CA GLY A 100 1.45 20.61 7.71
C GLY A 100 1.02 19.85 6.47
N THR A 101 1.20 20.45 5.32
CA THR A 101 0.88 19.87 4.02
C THR A 101 2.12 19.24 3.38
N VAL A 102 1.90 18.34 2.42
CA VAL A 102 2.91 17.60 1.66
C VAL A 102 2.72 17.80 0.16
N GLY A 103 3.80 17.76 -0.60
CA GLY A 103 3.75 17.94 -2.06
C GLY A 103 3.07 16.79 -2.79
N ALA A 104 3.19 15.59 -2.25
CA ALA A 104 2.50 14.40 -2.74
C ALA A 104 2.17 13.42 -1.62
N VAL A 105 1.16 12.59 -1.87
CA VAL A 105 0.85 11.38 -1.10
C VAL A 105 0.99 10.20 -2.05
N ILE A 106 1.62 9.14 -1.58
CA ILE A 106 1.64 7.83 -2.25
C ILE A 106 0.97 6.80 -1.34
N SER A 107 0.31 5.79 -1.92
CA SER A 107 -0.22 4.63 -1.22
C SER A 107 -0.22 3.46 -2.18
N VAL A 108 0.77 2.61 -2.09
CA VAL A 108 0.98 1.51 -3.04
C VAL A 108 1.08 0.17 -2.32
N CYS A 109 1.14 -0.90 -3.10
CA CYS A 109 1.10 -2.26 -2.60
C CYS A 109 -0.24 -2.61 -1.93
N ASP A 110 -1.34 -2.27 -2.63
CA ASP A 110 -2.73 -2.61 -2.27
C ASP A 110 -3.20 -2.21 -0.86
N SER A 111 -2.51 -1.24 -0.24
CA SER A 111 -2.87 -0.77 1.11
C SER A 111 -4.33 -0.28 1.19
N LEU A 112 -4.85 0.35 0.13
CA LEU A 112 -6.24 0.83 0.09
C LEU A 112 -7.29 -0.29 0.02
N ASN A 113 -6.92 -1.50 -0.40
CA ASN A 113 -7.84 -2.63 -0.42
C ASN A 113 -8.24 -3.12 0.98
N TYR A 114 -7.52 -2.71 2.03
CA TYR A 114 -7.89 -2.93 3.43
C TYR A 114 -9.04 -2.03 3.91
N LEU A 115 -9.40 -1.00 3.15
CA LEU A 115 -10.60 -0.21 3.41
C LEU A 115 -11.80 -0.93 2.82
N LEU A 116 -12.57 -1.63 3.66
CA LEU A 116 -13.67 -2.49 3.21
C LEU A 116 -14.94 -1.70 2.90
N GLU A 117 -15.09 -0.50 3.48
CA GLU A 117 -16.27 0.35 3.34
C GLU A 117 -15.99 1.56 2.45
N GLU A 118 -16.96 1.91 1.60
CA GLU A 118 -16.81 3.07 0.71
C GLU A 118 -16.65 4.38 1.49
N GLU A 119 -17.30 4.50 2.63
CA GLU A 119 -17.22 5.65 3.52
C GLU A 119 -15.79 5.86 4.05
N ASP A 120 -15.10 4.77 4.41
CA ASP A 120 -13.71 4.80 4.88
C ASP A 120 -12.76 5.23 3.76
N LEU A 121 -12.98 4.73 2.53
CA LEU A 121 -12.23 5.14 1.35
C LEU A 121 -12.38 6.65 1.08
N VAL A 122 -13.62 7.15 1.07
CA VAL A 122 -13.91 8.57 0.88
C VAL A 122 -13.32 9.42 2.00
N GLN A 123 -13.38 8.95 3.25
CA GLN A 123 -12.79 9.64 4.39
C GLN A 123 -11.27 9.74 4.26
N THR A 124 -10.61 8.65 3.91
CA THR A 124 -9.15 8.63 3.66
C THR A 124 -8.78 9.62 2.56
N PHE A 125 -9.51 9.63 1.44
CA PHE A 125 -9.26 10.56 0.33
C PHE A 125 -9.52 12.03 0.72
N ARG A 126 -10.49 12.32 1.61
CA ARG A 126 -10.67 13.66 2.16
C ARG A 126 -9.49 14.13 2.99
N LEU A 127 -8.91 13.25 3.81
CA LEU A 127 -7.72 13.55 4.58
C LEU A 127 -6.52 13.78 3.66
N VAL A 128 -6.34 12.93 2.65
CA VAL A 128 -5.32 13.14 1.62
C VAL A 128 -5.48 14.50 0.96
N ASN A 129 -6.69 14.85 0.50
CA ASN A 129 -6.96 16.17 -0.09
C ASN A 129 -6.65 17.32 0.89
N ASN A 130 -6.99 17.15 2.17
CA ASN A 130 -6.72 18.15 3.21
C ASN A 130 -5.23 18.36 3.47
N TYR A 131 -4.41 17.32 3.38
CA TYR A 131 -2.97 17.41 3.68
C TYR A 131 -2.09 17.62 2.44
N LEU A 132 -2.61 17.52 1.22
CA LEU A 132 -1.86 17.90 0.03
C LEU A 132 -1.64 19.40 -0.05
N ASP A 133 -0.50 19.83 -0.55
CA ASP A 133 -0.26 21.21 -0.99
C ASP A 133 -1.23 21.60 -2.12
N PRO A 134 -1.49 22.91 -2.34
CA PRO A 134 -2.27 23.33 -3.49
C PRO A 134 -1.69 22.75 -4.80
N LYS A 135 -2.51 21.99 -5.52
CA LYS A 135 -2.15 21.22 -6.72
C LYS A 135 -1.21 20.03 -6.47
N GLY A 136 -1.00 19.61 -5.23
CA GLY A 136 -0.30 18.37 -4.89
C GLY A 136 -1.02 17.17 -5.48
N ILE A 137 -0.30 16.06 -5.63
CA ILE A 137 -0.82 14.84 -6.26
C ILE A 137 -0.93 13.68 -5.27
N PHE A 138 -1.89 12.83 -5.51
CA PHE A 138 -2.04 11.55 -4.87
C PHE A 138 -1.84 10.43 -5.89
N VAL A 139 -0.90 9.55 -5.64
CA VAL A 139 -0.60 8.37 -6.46
C VAL A 139 -0.87 7.14 -5.63
N PHE A 140 -1.75 6.28 -6.08
CA PHE A 140 -2.08 5.05 -5.37
C PHE A 140 -2.35 3.90 -6.31
N ASP A 141 -2.20 2.69 -5.81
CA ASP A 141 -2.66 1.50 -6.50
C ASP A 141 -3.81 0.82 -5.74
N PHE A 142 -4.45 -0.10 -6.44
CA PHE A 142 -5.41 -1.02 -5.86
C PHE A 142 -5.55 -2.29 -6.70
N ASN A 143 -5.85 -3.39 -6.03
CA ASN A 143 -6.24 -4.64 -6.66
C ASN A 143 -7.71 -4.58 -7.09
N THR A 144 -7.96 -5.03 -8.30
CA THR A 144 -9.31 -5.00 -8.91
C THR A 144 -10.17 -6.16 -8.44
N VAL A 145 -11.49 -6.03 -8.63
CA VAL A 145 -12.44 -7.14 -8.50
C VAL A 145 -12.01 -8.32 -9.39
N TYR A 146 -11.55 -8.04 -10.61
CA TYR A 146 -11.08 -9.08 -11.54
C TYR A 146 -9.95 -9.92 -10.95
N LYS A 147 -8.97 -9.29 -10.29
CA LYS A 147 -7.87 -10.01 -9.65
C LYS A 147 -8.36 -10.99 -8.60
N TYR A 148 -9.22 -10.55 -7.69
CA TYR A 148 -9.70 -11.41 -6.62
C TYR A 148 -10.66 -12.47 -7.13
N GLN A 149 -11.59 -12.14 -8.02
CA GLN A 149 -12.61 -13.05 -8.50
C GLN A 149 -12.07 -14.07 -9.51
N GLU A 150 -11.28 -13.65 -10.50
CA GLU A 150 -10.93 -14.47 -11.65
C GLU A 150 -9.51 -15.03 -11.58
N VAL A 151 -8.58 -14.33 -10.92
CA VAL A 151 -7.16 -14.71 -10.89
C VAL A 151 -6.82 -15.44 -9.60
N ILE A 152 -7.16 -14.87 -8.44
CA ILE A 152 -6.90 -15.49 -7.14
C ILE A 152 -7.99 -16.50 -6.79
N GLY A 153 -9.27 -16.09 -6.81
CA GLY A 153 -10.42 -16.93 -6.43
C GLY A 153 -10.22 -17.56 -5.06
N ASP A 154 -10.54 -18.85 -4.98
CA ASP A 154 -10.36 -19.66 -3.77
C ASP A 154 -9.02 -20.44 -3.78
N ALA A 155 -7.97 -19.86 -4.37
CA ALA A 155 -6.69 -20.54 -4.49
C ALA A 155 -5.95 -20.60 -3.15
N THR A 156 -5.24 -21.71 -2.93
CA THR A 156 -4.23 -21.80 -1.89
C THR A 156 -2.87 -21.50 -2.51
N ILE A 157 -2.19 -20.48 -2.00
CA ILE A 157 -0.84 -20.09 -2.39
C ILE A 157 0.10 -20.48 -1.26
N ALA A 158 1.21 -21.12 -1.58
CA ALA A 158 2.19 -21.52 -0.57
C ALA A 158 3.60 -21.31 -1.07
N GLU A 159 4.44 -20.85 -0.17
CA GLU A 159 5.86 -20.71 -0.44
C GLU A 159 6.67 -21.34 0.69
N ASN A 160 7.75 -22.02 0.32
CA ASN A 160 8.62 -22.71 1.28
C ASN A 160 10.06 -22.29 1.05
N ARG A 161 10.68 -21.69 2.08
CA ARG A 161 12.08 -21.29 2.11
C ARG A 161 12.81 -22.02 3.24
N GLU A 162 14.11 -21.83 3.37
CA GLU A 162 14.96 -22.54 4.35
C GLU A 162 14.53 -22.23 5.80
N ASP A 163 14.23 -20.98 6.10
CA ASP A 163 13.97 -20.52 7.46
C ASP A 163 12.54 -20.06 7.70
N CYS A 164 11.71 -19.99 6.66
CA CYS A 164 10.29 -19.63 6.80
C CYS A 164 9.45 -20.24 5.69
N SER A 165 8.15 -20.36 5.93
CA SER A 165 7.17 -20.81 4.93
C SER A 165 5.83 -20.16 5.22
N PHE A 166 5.01 -20.01 4.19
CA PHE A 166 3.61 -19.63 4.41
C PHE A 166 2.66 -20.51 3.60
N ILE A 167 1.43 -20.57 4.09
CA ILE A 167 0.26 -21.08 3.39
C ILE A 167 -0.78 -19.97 3.44
N TRP A 168 -1.25 -19.55 2.29
CA TRP A 168 -2.22 -18.48 2.12
C TRP A 168 -3.44 -19.05 1.43
N GLU A 169 -4.52 -19.25 2.18
CA GLU A 169 -5.79 -19.79 1.72
C GLU A 169 -6.76 -18.66 1.47
N ASN A 170 -7.21 -18.49 0.21
CA ASN A 170 -8.11 -17.41 -0.19
C ASN A 170 -9.54 -17.90 -0.27
N TYR A 171 -10.49 -17.03 0.10
CA TYR A 171 -11.92 -17.22 0.02
C TYR A 171 -12.56 -15.94 -0.51
N TYR A 172 -13.03 -15.99 -1.77
CA TYR A 172 -13.63 -14.79 -2.36
C TYR A 172 -15.14 -14.74 -2.13
N HIS A 173 -15.60 -13.71 -1.44
CA HIS A 173 -17.01 -13.43 -1.16
C HIS A 173 -17.57 -12.52 -2.25
N GLU A 174 -18.24 -13.13 -3.25
CA GLU A 174 -18.65 -12.45 -4.48
C GLU A 174 -19.67 -11.31 -4.24
N GLU A 175 -20.62 -11.49 -3.28
CA GLU A 175 -21.65 -10.48 -3.00
C GLU A 175 -21.07 -9.20 -2.36
N GLU A 176 -20.06 -9.35 -1.53
CA GLU A 176 -19.37 -8.27 -0.80
C GLU A 176 -18.15 -7.72 -1.58
N GLU A 177 -17.69 -8.44 -2.60
CA GLU A 177 -16.44 -8.17 -3.34
C GLU A 177 -15.20 -8.20 -2.44
N ILE A 178 -15.23 -9.02 -1.38
CA ILE A 178 -14.15 -9.15 -0.37
C ILE A 178 -13.41 -10.47 -0.61
N ASN A 179 -12.09 -10.39 -0.63
CA ASN A 179 -11.20 -11.53 -0.50
C ASN A 179 -10.78 -11.65 0.97
N GLU A 180 -11.26 -12.69 1.63
CA GLU A 180 -10.76 -13.14 2.92
C GLU A 180 -9.60 -14.09 2.68
N TYR A 181 -8.53 -13.97 3.44
CA TYR A 181 -7.48 -14.97 3.39
C TYR A 181 -6.90 -15.27 4.75
N ASP A 182 -6.74 -16.57 4.98
CA ASP A 182 -6.10 -17.13 6.14
C ASP A 182 -4.62 -17.35 5.81
N LEU A 183 -3.77 -16.61 6.49
CA LEU A 183 -2.33 -16.69 6.33
C LEU A 183 -1.74 -17.50 7.50
N THR A 184 -1.23 -18.69 7.20
CA THR A 184 -0.43 -19.48 8.13
C THR A 184 1.05 -19.29 7.81
N VAL A 185 1.81 -18.81 8.79
CA VAL A 185 3.26 -18.57 8.65
C VAL A 185 4.02 -19.48 9.60
N PHE A 186 5.11 -20.05 9.12
CA PHE A 186 6.05 -20.84 9.91
C PHE A 186 7.41 -20.15 9.88
N VAL A 187 7.96 -19.85 11.04
CA VAL A 187 9.28 -19.21 11.19
C VAL A 187 10.19 -20.12 12.01
N LYS A 188 11.38 -20.38 11.50
CA LYS A 188 12.39 -21.22 12.14
C LYS A 188 13.04 -20.49 13.31
N GLU A 189 13.12 -21.17 14.44
CA GLU A 189 13.81 -20.72 15.63
C GLU A 189 15.25 -21.24 15.70
N GLU A 190 16.05 -20.70 16.62
CA GLU A 190 17.45 -21.08 16.83
C GLU A 190 17.66 -22.57 17.09
N ASP A 191 16.68 -23.27 17.66
CA ASP A 191 16.73 -24.71 17.95
C ASP A 191 16.24 -25.60 16.80
N ASN A 192 16.08 -25.05 15.59
CA ASN A 192 15.55 -25.68 14.38
C ASN A 192 14.09 -26.15 14.47
N ARG A 193 13.32 -25.68 15.44
CA ARG A 193 11.86 -25.83 15.43
C ARG A 193 11.24 -24.68 14.67
N PHE A 194 9.99 -24.86 14.23
CA PHE A 194 9.21 -23.81 13.60
C PHE A 194 8.11 -23.37 14.53
N CYS A 195 8.02 -22.06 14.76
CA CYS A 195 6.84 -21.43 15.34
C CYS A 195 5.79 -21.20 14.25
N LYS A 196 4.53 -21.47 14.57
CA LYS A 196 3.39 -21.23 13.70
C LYS A 196 2.65 -20.00 14.17
N PHE A 197 2.35 -19.11 13.24
CA PHE A 197 1.48 -17.93 13.42
C PHE A 197 0.33 -18.00 12.43
N GLU A 198 -0.80 -17.41 12.78
CA GLU A 198 -2.00 -17.37 11.93
C GLU A 198 -2.57 -15.96 11.96
N GLU A 199 -2.78 -15.39 10.78
CA GLU A 199 -3.41 -14.09 10.59
C GLU A 199 -4.56 -14.20 9.61
N ASN A 200 -5.62 -13.41 9.83
CA ASN A 200 -6.74 -13.30 8.91
C ASN A 200 -6.73 -11.90 8.32
N HIS A 201 -6.82 -11.81 7.02
CA HIS A 201 -6.86 -10.56 6.28
C HIS A 201 -8.12 -10.48 5.45
N TYR A 202 -8.61 -9.26 5.29
CA TYR A 202 -9.76 -8.94 4.46
C TYR A 202 -9.38 -7.80 3.55
N GLN A 203 -9.51 -8.02 2.23
CA GLN A 203 -9.26 -6.99 1.23
C GLN A 203 -10.45 -6.90 0.29
N ARG A 204 -10.92 -5.70 0.01
CA ARG A 204 -11.99 -5.46 -0.94
C ARG A 204 -11.40 -5.22 -2.33
N GLY A 205 -11.95 -5.92 -3.34
CA GLY A 205 -11.71 -5.62 -4.74
C GLY A 205 -12.45 -4.35 -5.15
N TYR A 206 -11.78 -3.49 -5.91
CA TYR A 206 -12.41 -2.25 -6.38
C TYR A 206 -12.46 -2.20 -7.91
N ARG A 207 -13.46 -1.48 -8.43
CA ARG A 207 -13.50 -1.06 -9.83
C ARG A 207 -12.98 0.36 -9.97
N LEU A 208 -12.40 0.67 -11.12
CA LEU A 208 -11.89 2.03 -11.38
C LEU A 208 -12.97 3.10 -11.18
N GLU A 209 -14.21 2.81 -11.59
CA GLU A 209 -15.33 3.73 -11.43
C GLU A 209 -15.65 4.04 -9.96
N GLN A 210 -15.50 3.07 -9.06
CA GLN A 210 -15.69 3.28 -7.61
C GLN A 210 -14.60 4.20 -7.04
N MET A 211 -13.33 3.99 -7.44
CA MET A 211 -12.21 4.85 -7.04
C MET A 211 -12.40 6.29 -7.54
N VAL A 212 -12.80 6.47 -8.80
CA VAL A 212 -13.07 7.80 -9.37
C VAL A 212 -14.22 8.50 -8.61
N GLN A 213 -15.30 7.79 -8.32
CA GLN A 213 -16.42 8.35 -7.55
C GLN A 213 -16.01 8.73 -6.11
N ALA A 214 -15.16 7.91 -5.46
CA ALA A 214 -14.65 8.21 -4.13
C ALA A 214 -13.76 9.45 -4.13
N LEU A 215 -12.89 9.62 -5.14
CA LEU A 215 -12.09 10.82 -5.34
C LEU A 215 -12.96 12.07 -5.52
N GLU A 216 -13.99 12.00 -6.36
CA GLU A 216 -14.94 13.10 -6.60
C GLU A 216 -15.69 13.47 -5.31
N LYS A 217 -16.19 12.50 -4.53
CA LYS A 217 -16.84 12.71 -3.23
C LYS A 217 -15.90 13.32 -2.19
N ALA A 218 -14.60 13.05 -2.30
CA ALA A 218 -13.56 13.64 -1.46
C ALA A 218 -13.10 15.03 -1.93
N GLY A 219 -13.61 15.52 -3.07
CA GLY A 219 -13.25 16.82 -3.64
C GLY A 219 -11.90 16.83 -4.36
N MET A 220 -11.44 15.69 -4.85
CA MET A 220 -10.21 15.55 -5.62
C MET A 220 -10.50 15.44 -7.12
N GLU A 221 -9.56 15.87 -7.94
CA GLU A 221 -9.60 15.73 -9.39
C GLU A 221 -8.92 14.42 -9.81
N PHE A 222 -9.67 13.49 -10.39
CA PHE A 222 -9.07 12.32 -11.04
C PHE A 222 -8.35 12.75 -12.32
N ILE A 223 -7.08 12.32 -12.49
CA ILE A 223 -6.25 12.68 -13.65
C ILE A 223 -6.16 11.51 -14.63
N GLN A 224 -5.69 10.36 -14.16
CA GLN A 224 -5.52 9.17 -15.01
C GLN A 224 -5.43 7.88 -14.20
N ALA A 225 -5.67 6.78 -14.89
CA ALA A 225 -5.40 5.43 -14.41
C ALA A 225 -4.46 4.71 -15.38
N ILE A 226 -3.61 3.85 -14.85
CA ILE A 226 -2.57 3.12 -15.57
C ILE A 226 -2.62 1.66 -15.10
N ASP A 227 -2.62 0.72 -16.03
CA ASP A 227 -2.47 -0.70 -15.71
C ASP A 227 -1.08 -0.94 -15.09
N ALA A 228 -1.05 -1.57 -13.91
CA ALA A 228 0.18 -1.67 -13.14
C ALA A 228 1.23 -2.62 -13.75
N ASP A 229 0.78 -3.63 -14.49
CA ASP A 229 1.67 -4.66 -15.05
C ASP A 229 2.27 -4.20 -16.39
N THR A 230 1.46 -3.51 -17.19
CA THR A 230 1.85 -3.11 -18.56
C THR A 230 2.29 -1.67 -18.68
N HIS A 231 2.01 -0.84 -17.68
CA HIS A 231 2.12 0.64 -17.71
C HIS A 231 1.33 1.27 -18.87
N GLY A 232 0.33 0.56 -19.36
CA GLY A 232 -0.55 0.94 -20.48
C GLY A 232 -1.94 1.37 -20.03
N GLU A 233 -2.87 1.30 -21.00
CA GLU A 233 -4.28 1.60 -20.76
C GLU A 233 -4.93 0.52 -19.87
N VAL A 234 -5.76 0.95 -18.92
CA VAL A 234 -6.56 0.06 -18.07
C VAL A 234 -7.56 -0.72 -18.93
N THR A 235 -7.66 -2.01 -18.68
CA THR A 235 -8.58 -2.92 -19.33
C THR A 235 -9.50 -3.59 -18.31
N LYS A 236 -10.47 -4.36 -18.80
CA LYS A 236 -11.36 -5.15 -17.92
C LYS A 236 -10.65 -6.29 -17.20
N THR A 237 -9.44 -6.62 -17.64
CA THR A 237 -8.60 -7.70 -17.10
C THR A 237 -7.35 -7.17 -16.39
N SER A 238 -7.27 -5.87 -16.16
CA SER A 238 -6.22 -5.30 -15.33
C SER A 238 -6.36 -5.81 -13.90
N GLU A 239 -5.32 -6.44 -13.38
CA GLU A 239 -5.32 -7.01 -12.03
C GLU A 239 -5.07 -5.95 -10.96
N ARG A 240 -4.17 -5.03 -11.25
CA ARG A 240 -3.80 -3.89 -10.40
C ARG A 240 -3.78 -2.62 -11.23
N ILE A 241 -4.27 -1.54 -10.65
CA ILE A 241 -4.38 -0.25 -11.33
C ILE A 241 -3.72 0.83 -10.47
N TYR A 242 -2.81 1.60 -11.07
CA TYR A 242 -2.37 2.88 -10.51
C TYR A 242 -3.36 3.98 -10.86
N CYS A 243 -3.69 4.81 -9.89
CA CYS A 243 -4.45 6.03 -10.08
C CYS A 243 -3.63 7.25 -9.69
N ILE A 244 -3.79 8.32 -10.46
CA ILE A 244 -3.24 9.64 -10.15
C ILE A 244 -4.40 10.60 -9.99
N ALA A 245 -4.46 11.25 -8.85
CA ALA A 245 -5.42 12.29 -8.54
C ALA A 245 -4.69 13.56 -8.06
N LYS A 246 -5.42 14.66 -8.02
CA LYS A 246 -4.86 15.96 -7.69
C LYS A 246 -5.73 16.67 -6.66
N GLU A 247 -5.06 17.40 -5.78
CA GLU A 247 -5.73 18.30 -4.87
C GLU A 247 -6.58 19.31 -5.63
N CYS A 248 -7.78 19.53 -5.12
CA CYS A 248 -8.73 20.52 -5.65
C CYS A 248 -9.43 21.21 -4.49
N GLY A 249 -9.45 22.54 -4.54
CA GLY A 249 -10.21 23.35 -3.59
C GLY A 249 -9.38 24.27 -2.69
N LYS A 250 -8.06 24.29 -2.83
CA LYS A 250 -7.17 25.22 -2.12
C LYS A 250 -6.59 26.29 -3.03
#